data_76cd08adfb8e489c61ce24a8573e6272
#
_entry.id   76cd08adfb8e489c61ce24a8573e6272
#
_cell.length_a   1.000
_cell.length_b   1.000
_cell.length_c   1.000
_cell.angle_alpha   90.00
_cell.angle_beta   90.00
_cell.angle_gamma   90.00
#
_symmetry.space_group_name_H-M   'P 1'
#
loop_
_entity.id
_entity.type
_entity.pdbx_description
1 polymer ?
#
loop_
_entity_poly.entity_id
_entity_poly.type
_entity_poly.pdbx_seq_one_letter_code
_entity_poly.pdbx_strand_id
1 'polypeptide(L)'
;MAWHEWLGPLARLPAGGRLDDWYAAVQQRTAGAAPFAGALLGGRLAATPGLAFLAGYQQALRALWTDAPAGLGALCATENRRLRPADMTTRLRDGRLDGRKDFVTAGDAAAWLLVPAREERIGDAPRLGMYLLAADAGGVVLEAGAPLPLLPDIAHGRLVLVEAMGERLPGDGWDDYVKPFRTHEDLYVLVALLGWLCGVALEHRWSQALLLRLVGLLASAAEVARQPVEAAVTHVLLAALSEQFAALQTELEGALAATPGDWSAMWLRDRGVLGLARGAQAERLRKAWLQLGLAGTEAETQGNSARGGAPI
;
A
#
# COMPACT_ATOMS: atom_id res chain seq x y z
N MET A 1 -13.91 -10.74 14.24
CA MET A 1 -12.79 -11.65 14.60
C MET A 1 -12.03 -11.05 15.78
N ALA A 2 -11.58 -11.89 16.71
CA ALA A 2 -10.86 -11.45 17.92
C ALA A 2 -9.36 -11.68 17.78
N TRP A 3 -8.54 -11.00 18.59
CA TRP A 3 -7.07 -11.11 18.57
C TRP A 3 -6.56 -12.55 18.75
N HIS A 4 -7.25 -13.38 19.52
CA HIS A 4 -6.85 -14.79 19.72
C HIS A 4 -6.91 -15.60 18.40
N GLU A 5 -7.83 -15.27 17.48
CA GLU A 5 -7.91 -15.90 16.15
C GLU A 5 -6.77 -15.42 15.25
N TRP A 6 -6.40 -14.15 15.35
CA TRP A 6 -5.32 -13.58 14.55
C TRP A 6 -3.94 -14.10 14.95
N LEU A 7 -3.75 -14.43 16.22
CA LEU A 7 -2.51 -14.97 16.78
C LEU A 7 -2.51 -16.50 16.90
N GLY A 8 -3.64 -17.16 16.62
CA GLY A 8 -3.76 -18.61 16.64
C GLY A 8 -2.98 -19.33 15.52
N PRO A 9 -2.93 -20.65 15.51
CA PRO A 9 -2.31 -21.43 14.44
C PRO A 9 -2.98 -21.14 13.08
N LEU A 10 -2.17 -20.87 12.06
CA LEU A 10 -2.63 -20.60 10.71
C LEU A 10 -1.62 -21.12 9.70
N ALA A 11 -2.03 -22.08 8.86
CA ALA A 11 -1.16 -22.62 7.82
C ALA A 11 -1.08 -21.64 6.65
N ARG A 12 0.15 -21.41 6.16
CA ARG A 12 0.39 -20.57 4.97
C ARG A 12 -0.17 -21.24 3.73
N LEU A 13 -0.58 -20.40 2.80
CA LEU A 13 -0.89 -20.84 1.44
C LEU A 13 0.43 -20.97 0.65
N PRO A 14 0.58 -22.00 -0.18
CA PRO A 14 1.82 -22.22 -0.93
C PRO A 14 2.09 -21.05 -1.89
N ALA A 15 3.37 -20.73 -2.09
CA ALA A 15 3.81 -19.90 -3.20
C ALA A 15 3.86 -20.77 -4.48
N GLY A 16 3.66 -20.12 -5.63
CA GLY A 16 3.61 -20.80 -6.93
C GLY A 16 2.18 -21.09 -7.37
N GLY A 17 1.95 -21.03 -8.67
CA GLY A 17 0.62 -21.03 -9.25
C GLY A 17 0.18 -19.64 -9.71
N ARG A 18 -1.07 -19.55 -10.11
CA ARG A 18 -1.64 -18.27 -10.57
C ARG A 18 -1.93 -17.35 -9.38
N LEU A 19 -1.65 -16.05 -9.53
CA LEU A 19 -1.91 -15.06 -8.47
C LEU A 19 -3.40 -14.92 -8.15
N ASP A 20 -4.25 -15.01 -9.14
CA ASP A 20 -5.70 -14.96 -8.97
C ASP A 20 -6.24 -16.15 -8.15
N ASP A 21 -5.74 -17.37 -8.38
CA ASP A 21 -6.09 -18.55 -7.58
C ASP A 21 -5.63 -18.42 -6.13
N TRP A 22 -4.38 -17.94 -5.92
CA TRP A 22 -3.87 -17.68 -4.60
C TRP A 22 -4.72 -16.65 -3.86
N TYR A 23 -5.06 -15.56 -4.54
CA TYR A 23 -5.85 -14.51 -3.92
C TYR A 23 -7.30 -14.95 -3.65
N ALA A 24 -7.89 -15.76 -4.52
CA ALA A 24 -9.21 -16.37 -4.27
C ALA A 24 -9.19 -17.23 -2.98
N ALA A 25 -8.12 -18.01 -2.76
CA ALA A 25 -7.94 -18.76 -1.53
C ALA A 25 -7.78 -17.84 -0.29
N VAL A 26 -7.07 -16.71 -0.42
CA VAL A 26 -7.00 -15.68 0.65
C VAL A 26 -8.40 -15.12 0.94
N GLN A 27 -9.15 -14.71 -0.09
CA GLN A 27 -10.51 -14.16 0.07
C GLN A 27 -11.44 -15.16 0.78
N GLN A 28 -11.35 -16.43 0.44
CA GLN A 28 -12.13 -17.48 1.10
C GLN A 28 -11.79 -17.59 2.61
N ARG A 29 -10.50 -17.55 2.95
CA ARG A 29 -10.03 -17.66 4.34
C ARG A 29 -10.30 -16.41 5.16
N THR A 30 -10.43 -15.26 4.52
CA THR A 30 -10.68 -13.95 5.16
C THR A 30 -12.10 -13.43 4.93
N ALA A 31 -13.01 -14.28 4.49
CA ALA A 31 -14.39 -13.88 4.18
C ALA A 31 -15.06 -13.17 5.38
N GLY A 32 -15.68 -12.02 5.12
CA GLY A 32 -16.33 -11.19 6.14
C GLY A 32 -15.35 -10.43 7.07
N ALA A 33 -14.04 -10.52 6.85
CA ALA A 33 -13.09 -9.73 7.60
C ALA A 33 -13.10 -8.27 7.15
N ALA A 34 -13.05 -7.34 8.11
CA ALA A 34 -12.77 -5.93 7.80
C ALA A 34 -11.35 -5.78 7.20
N PRO A 35 -11.07 -4.70 6.43
CA PRO A 35 -9.80 -4.55 5.71
C PRO A 35 -8.54 -4.74 6.57
N PHE A 36 -8.53 -4.23 7.81
CA PHE A 36 -7.40 -4.44 8.72
C PHE A 36 -7.15 -5.93 9.02
N ALA A 37 -8.20 -6.65 9.39
CA ALA A 37 -8.11 -8.08 9.66
C ALA A 37 -7.76 -8.89 8.40
N GLY A 38 -8.32 -8.50 7.25
CA GLY A 38 -8.00 -9.08 5.95
C GLY A 38 -6.54 -8.91 5.58
N ALA A 39 -5.94 -7.74 5.81
CA ALA A 39 -4.52 -7.48 5.58
C ALA A 39 -3.63 -8.32 6.51
N LEU A 40 -3.92 -8.31 7.80
CA LEU A 40 -3.18 -9.09 8.79
C LEU A 40 -3.20 -10.59 8.47
N LEU A 41 -4.39 -11.15 8.27
CA LEU A 41 -4.57 -12.57 7.97
C LEU A 41 -4.00 -12.93 6.60
N GLY A 42 -4.20 -12.09 5.59
CA GLY A 42 -3.60 -12.27 4.27
C GLY A 42 -2.08 -12.32 4.33
N GLY A 43 -1.46 -11.44 5.14
CA GLY A 43 -0.03 -11.48 5.43
C GLY A 43 0.40 -12.78 6.12
N ARG A 44 -0.36 -13.26 7.10
CA ARG A 44 -0.09 -14.53 7.78
C ARG A 44 -0.26 -15.76 6.87
N LEU A 45 -1.18 -15.69 5.91
CA LEU A 45 -1.38 -16.74 4.91
C LEU A 45 -0.30 -16.74 3.82
N ALA A 46 0.40 -15.64 3.63
CA ALA A 46 1.38 -15.48 2.57
C ALA A 46 2.68 -16.26 2.84
N ALA A 47 3.16 -17.02 1.85
CA ALA A 47 4.44 -17.70 1.93
C ALA A 47 5.62 -16.74 1.79
N THR A 48 5.45 -15.62 1.07
CA THR A 48 6.49 -14.64 0.78
C THR A 48 6.07 -13.22 1.17
N PRO A 49 7.03 -12.29 1.38
CA PRO A 49 6.70 -10.88 1.58
C PRO A 49 5.98 -10.25 0.37
N GLY A 50 6.26 -10.74 -0.85
CA GLY A 50 5.57 -10.29 -2.06
C GLY A 50 4.08 -10.61 -2.03
N LEU A 51 3.71 -11.83 -1.69
CA LEU A 51 2.31 -12.22 -1.52
C LEU A 51 1.64 -11.48 -0.36
N ALA A 52 2.38 -11.21 0.74
CA ALA A 52 1.88 -10.38 1.83
C ALA A 52 1.62 -8.93 1.36
N PHE A 53 2.55 -8.34 0.60
CA PHE A 53 2.32 -7.04 -0.04
C PHE A 53 1.03 -7.03 -0.86
N LEU A 54 0.83 -8.04 -1.73
CA LEU A 54 -0.38 -8.14 -2.55
C LEU A 54 -1.65 -8.20 -1.69
N ALA A 55 -1.65 -9.00 -0.61
CA ALA A 55 -2.78 -9.06 0.30
C ALA A 55 -3.09 -7.69 0.92
N GLY A 56 -2.07 -6.97 1.39
CA GLY A 56 -2.21 -5.61 1.95
C GLY A 56 -2.72 -4.61 0.93
N TYR A 57 -2.16 -4.61 -0.27
CA TYR A 57 -2.59 -3.77 -1.40
C TYR A 57 -4.06 -3.97 -1.75
N GLN A 58 -4.51 -5.22 -1.82
CA GLN A 58 -5.91 -5.54 -2.09
C GLN A 58 -6.85 -5.09 -0.97
N GLN A 59 -6.40 -5.11 0.29
CA GLN A 59 -7.19 -4.57 1.39
C GLN A 59 -7.21 -3.04 1.40
N ALA A 60 -6.15 -2.38 0.94
CA ALA A 60 -6.14 -0.93 0.72
C ALA A 60 -7.20 -0.51 -0.30
N LEU A 61 -7.35 -1.25 -1.41
CA LEU A 61 -8.41 -1.01 -2.40
C LEU A 61 -9.80 -1.18 -1.81
N ARG A 62 -10.03 -2.19 -0.96
CA ARG A 62 -11.32 -2.44 -0.31
C ARG A 62 -11.63 -1.47 0.81
N ALA A 63 -10.62 -0.92 1.46
CA ALA A 63 -10.79 0.17 2.42
C ALA A 63 -11.13 1.49 1.73
N LEU A 64 -10.57 1.72 0.54
CA LEU A 64 -10.89 2.87 -0.29
C LEU A 64 -12.31 2.82 -0.85
N TRP A 65 -12.71 1.64 -1.30
CA TRP A 65 -13.99 1.45 -1.99
C TRP A 65 -14.63 0.13 -1.57
N THR A 66 -15.70 0.22 -0.77
CA THR A 66 -16.36 -0.94 -0.16
C THR A 66 -17.06 -1.84 -1.19
N ASP A 67 -17.50 -1.27 -2.30
CA ASP A 67 -18.16 -1.99 -3.39
C ASP A 67 -17.18 -2.54 -4.44
N ALA A 68 -15.88 -2.62 -4.09
CA ALA A 68 -14.85 -3.14 -4.98
C ALA A 68 -15.20 -4.56 -5.46
N PRO A 69 -15.07 -4.84 -6.78
CA PRO A 69 -15.40 -6.15 -7.34
C PRO A 69 -14.56 -7.28 -6.72
N ALA A 70 -15.03 -8.52 -6.87
CA ALA A 70 -14.26 -9.69 -6.51
C ALA A 70 -12.98 -9.80 -7.37
N GLY A 71 -12.01 -10.58 -6.90
CA GLY A 71 -10.74 -10.78 -7.59
C GLY A 71 -9.71 -9.69 -7.31
N LEU A 72 -8.60 -9.74 -8.04
CA LEU A 72 -7.50 -8.79 -7.94
C LEU A 72 -7.84 -7.48 -8.64
N GLY A 73 -7.65 -6.36 -7.95
CA GLY A 73 -7.79 -5.03 -8.51
C GLY A 73 -6.46 -4.28 -8.59
N ALA A 74 -6.42 -3.24 -9.42
CA ALA A 74 -5.30 -2.33 -9.44
C ALA A 74 -5.76 -0.87 -9.58
N LEU A 75 -5.15 0.05 -8.82
CA LEU A 75 -5.28 1.48 -9.03
C LEU A 75 -4.12 1.96 -9.91
N CYS A 76 -4.44 2.40 -11.12
CA CYS A 76 -3.49 2.71 -12.18
C CYS A 76 -3.36 4.23 -12.34
N ALA A 77 -2.59 4.90 -11.47
CA ALA A 77 -2.52 6.36 -11.47
C ALA A 77 -1.24 6.94 -12.10
N THR A 78 -0.12 6.22 -12.09
CA THR A 78 1.19 6.74 -12.50
C THR A 78 1.34 6.81 -14.01
N GLU A 79 1.75 7.98 -14.52
CA GLU A 79 2.11 8.22 -15.93
C GLU A 79 3.50 8.88 -16.01
N ASN A 80 4.39 8.39 -16.89
CA ASN A 80 5.73 8.94 -17.10
C ASN A 80 6.50 9.08 -15.76
N ARG A 81 6.34 8.13 -14.85
CA ARG A 81 6.89 8.14 -13.49
C ARG A 81 6.40 9.33 -12.65
N ARG A 82 5.32 9.99 -13.03
CA ARG A 82 4.71 11.12 -12.34
C ARG A 82 3.32 10.77 -11.85
N LEU A 83 2.90 11.45 -10.79
CA LEU A 83 1.61 11.20 -10.14
C LEU A 83 0.86 12.51 -9.80
N ARG A 84 1.15 13.61 -10.48
CA ARG A 84 0.40 14.86 -10.26
C ARG A 84 -0.76 14.95 -11.25
N PRO A 85 -1.94 15.46 -10.86
CA PRO A 85 -3.08 15.65 -11.78
C PRO A 85 -2.70 16.38 -13.07
N ALA A 86 -1.89 17.43 -12.95
CA ALA A 86 -1.45 18.23 -14.09
C ALA A 86 -0.54 17.47 -15.07
N ASP A 87 0.16 16.41 -14.61
CA ASP A 87 1.07 15.61 -15.43
C ASP A 87 0.35 14.44 -16.12
N MET A 88 -0.92 14.16 -15.76
CA MET A 88 -1.69 13.07 -16.37
C MET A 88 -2.14 13.42 -17.78
N THR A 89 -1.99 12.46 -18.67
CA THR A 89 -2.35 12.56 -20.08
C THR A 89 -3.54 11.67 -20.46
N THR A 90 -3.80 10.62 -19.70
CA THR A 90 -4.99 9.77 -19.86
C THR A 90 -6.24 10.61 -19.74
N ARG A 91 -7.14 10.52 -20.73
CA ARG A 91 -8.24 11.46 -20.89
C ARG A 91 -9.52 10.77 -21.35
N LEU A 92 -10.64 11.27 -20.85
CA LEU A 92 -11.95 10.99 -21.41
C LEU A 92 -12.20 11.88 -22.63
N ARG A 93 -12.57 11.28 -23.76
CA ARG A 93 -13.01 11.95 -24.99
C ARG A 93 -14.22 11.22 -25.56
N ASP A 94 -15.28 11.94 -25.84
CA ASP A 94 -16.50 11.39 -26.43
C ASP A 94 -17.02 10.11 -25.71
N GLY A 95 -16.89 10.07 -24.38
CA GLY A 95 -17.27 8.93 -23.54
C GLY A 95 -16.30 7.75 -23.57
N ARG A 96 -15.11 7.90 -24.16
CA ARG A 96 -14.06 6.90 -24.28
C ARG A 96 -12.78 7.33 -23.61
N LEU A 97 -12.05 6.36 -23.08
CA LEU A 97 -10.78 6.58 -22.39
C LEU A 97 -9.62 6.24 -23.32
N ASP A 98 -8.71 7.20 -23.46
CA ASP A 98 -7.45 7.06 -24.18
C ASP A 98 -6.28 7.43 -23.27
N GLY A 99 -5.20 6.65 -23.31
CA GLY A 99 -4.00 6.96 -22.55
C GLY A 99 -3.18 5.75 -22.15
N ARG A 100 -2.26 5.98 -21.21
CA ARG A 100 -1.33 4.94 -20.75
C ARG A 100 -1.02 5.12 -19.26
N LYS A 101 -0.90 4.00 -18.54
CA LYS A 101 -0.43 3.96 -17.16
C LYS A 101 0.78 3.05 -17.03
N ASP A 102 1.75 3.48 -16.24
CA ASP A 102 3.06 2.80 -16.16
C ASP A 102 3.06 1.58 -15.23
N PHE A 103 2.11 1.52 -14.29
CA PHE A 103 2.05 0.46 -13.30
C PHE A 103 0.65 -0.09 -13.13
N VAL A 104 0.55 -1.41 -13.26
CA VAL A 104 -0.60 -2.22 -12.89
C VAL A 104 -0.10 -3.30 -11.94
N THR A 105 -0.44 -3.18 -10.65
CA THR A 105 -0.12 -4.21 -9.65
C THR A 105 -0.90 -5.49 -9.98
N ALA A 106 -0.26 -6.64 -9.84
CA ALA A 106 -0.70 -7.95 -10.27
C ALA A 106 -0.70 -8.16 -11.80
N GLY A 107 -0.36 -7.16 -12.61
CA GLY A 107 -0.21 -7.30 -14.07
C GLY A 107 -1.45 -7.88 -14.73
N ASP A 108 -1.27 -8.95 -15.49
CA ASP A 108 -2.32 -9.69 -16.21
C ASP A 108 -3.26 -10.51 -15.31
N ALA A 109 -2.91 -10.69 -14.03
CA ALA A 109 -3.81 -11.32 -13.06
C ALA A 109 -4.86 -10.34 -12.49
N ALA A 110 -4.74 -9.02 -12.74
CA ALA A 110 -5.75 -8.05 -12.34
C ALA A 110 -7.06 -8.30 -13.12
N ALA A 111 -8.18 -8.40 -12.38
CA ALA A 111 -9.51 -8.58 -12.97
C ALA A 111 -10.20 -7.23 -13.26
N TRP A 112 -9.89 -6.20 -12.47
CA TRP A 112 -10.45 -4.87 -12.61
C TRP A 112 -9.44 -3.77 -12.29
N LEU A 113 -9.68 -2.60 -12.87
CA LEU A 113 -8.76 -1.46 -12.84
C LEU A 113 -9.50 -0.20 -12.40
N LEU A 114 -8.92 0.56 -11.47
CA LEU A 114 -9.32 1.94 -11.17
C LEU A 114 -8.36 2.87 -11.89
N VAL A 115 -8.89 3.69 -12.78
CA VAL A 115 -8.10 4.55 -13.66
C VAL A 115 -8.55 6.00 -13.52
N PRO A 116 -7.73 6.88 -12.93
CA PRO A 116 -7.98 8.31 -12.98
C PRO A 116 -7.70 8.84 -14.39
N ALA A 117 -8.66 9.59 -14.95
CA ALA A 117 -8.55 10.22 -16.24
C ALA A 117 -9.04 11.65 -16.21
N ARG A 118 -8.45 12.51 -17.05
CA ARG A 118 -8.81 13.91 -17.16
C ARG A 118 -10.14 14.06 -17.90
N GLU A 119 -11.04 14.87 -17.35
CA GLU A 119 -12.38 15.13 -17.87
C GLU A 119 -12.56 16.57 -18.39
N GLU A 120 -11.70 17.49 -17.96
CA GLU A 120 -11.80 18.89 -18.35
C GLU A 120 -11.48 19.10 -19.84
N ARG A 121 -11.98 20.20 -20.42
CA ARG A 121 -11.58 20.61 -21.75
C ARG A 121 -10.12 21.06 -21.79
N ILE A 122 -9.49 20.93 -22.93
CA ILE A 122 -8.11 21.38 -23.13
C ILE A 122 -8.02 22.88 -22.82
N GLY A 123 -7.13 23.24 -21.89
CA GLY A 123 -6.93 24.61 -21.42
C GLY A 123 -7.55 24.94 -20.07
N ASP A 124 -8.49 24.11 -19.57
CA ASP A 124 -9.08 24.29 -18.25
C ASP A 124 -8.17 23.71 -17.14
N ALA A 125 -8.47 24.04 -15.89
CA ALA A 125 -7.82 23.45 -14.74
C ALA A 125 -8.04 21.93 -14.71
N PRO A 126 -7.02 21.13 -14.32
CA PRO A 126 -7.13 19.67 -14.28
C PRO A 126 -8.29 19.21 -13.38
N ARG A 127 -9.14 18.36 -13.93
CA ARG A 127 -10.20 17.66 -13.19
C ARG A 127 -10.14 16.18 -13.53
N LEU A 128 -10.07 15.33 -12.52
CA LEU A 128 -9.96 13.89 -12.68
C LEU A 128 -11.28 13.21 -12.33
N GLY A 129 -11.79 12.38 -13.23
CA GLY A 129 -12.76 11.33 -12.90
C GLY A 129 -12.05 10.04 -12.55
N MET A 130 -12.69 9.20 -11.73
CA MET A 130 -12.25 7.82 -11.50
C MET A 130 -13.10 6.87 -12.32
N TYR A 131 -12.46 5.95 -13.02
CA TYR A 131 -13.12 5.00 -13.91
C TYR A 131 -12.80 3.57 -13.50
N LEU A 132 -13.85 2.77 -13.36
CA LEU A 132 -13.75 1.31 -13.22
C LEU A 132 -13.76 0.67 -14.61
N LEU A 133 -12.77 -0.18 -14.89
CA LEU A 133 -12.71 -0.97 -16.10
C LEU A 133 -12.51 -2.46 -15.73
N ALA A 134 -13.15 -3.35 -16.47
CA ALA A 134 -12.74 -4.76 -16.47
C ALA A 134 -11.40 -4.87 -17.23
N ALA A 135 -10.50 -5.69 -16.73
CA ALA A 135 -9.15 -5.81 -17.33
C ALA A 135 -9.17 -6.44 -18.73
N ASP A 136 -10.22 -7.19 -19.06
CA ASP A 136 -10.48 -7.83 -20.36
C ASP A 136 -11.44 -7.03 -21.27
N ALA A 137 -11.82 -5.81 -20.87
CA ALA A 137 -12.73 -4.98 -21.66
C ALA A 137 -12.10 -4.55 -23.00
N GLY A 138 -12.96 -4.31 -23.99
CA GLY A 138 -12.51 -3.79 -25.28
C GLY A 138 -11.78 -2.46 -25.13
N GLY A 139 -10.62 -2.31 -25.79
CA GLY A 139 -9.76 -1.15 -25.71
C GLY A 139 -8.83 -1.11 -24.51
N VAL A 140 -8.88 -2.10 -23.62
CA VAL A 140 -7.94 -2.28 -22.48
C VAL A 140 -6.84 -3.26 -22.91
N VAL A 141 -5.60 -2.84 -22.84
CA VAL A 141 -4.43 -3.70 -23.13
C VAL A 141 -3.48 -3.66 -21.93
N LEU A 142 -3.26 -4.81 -21.33
CA LEU A 142 -2.25 -5.02 -20.28
C LEU A 142 -0.97 -5.55 -20.93
N GLU A 143 0.07 -4.72 -20.89
CA GLU A 143 1.42 -5.11 -21.35
C GLU A 143 2.24 -5.59 -20.15
N ALA A 144 3.05 -6.63 -20.34
CA ALA A 144 4.00 -7.05 -19.31
C ALA A 144 4.97 -5.90 -18.97
N GLY A 145 5.15 -5.62 -17.69
CA GLY A 145 6.15 -4.68 -17.20
C GLY A 145 7.53 -5.31 -17.10
N ALA A 146 8.56 -4.47 -16.93
CA ALA A 146 9.89 -4.98 -16.60
C ALA A 146 9.87 -5.64 -15.21
N PRO A 147 10.58 -6.76 -15.01
CA PRO A 147 10.72 -7.35 -13.69
C PRO A 147 11.29 -6.33 -12.70
N LEU A 148 10.73 -6.28 -11.50
CA LEU A 148 11.27 -5.46 -10.43
C LEU A 148 12.33 -6.24 -9.64
N PRO A 149 13.33 -5.55 -9.06
CA PRO A 149 14.34 -6.20 -8.23
C PRO A 149 13.79 -6.69 -6.88
N LEU A 150 12.57 -6.35 -6.57
CA LEU A 150 11.81 -6.73 -5.37
C LEU A 150 10.44 -7.28 -5.78
N LEU A 151 9.80 -8.05 -4.88
CA LEU A 151 8.47 -8.65 -5.08
C LEU A 151 8.38 -9.48 -6.38
N PRO A 152 9.30 -10.42 -6.65
CA PRO A 152 9.33 -11.17 -7.91
C PRO A 152 8.08 -12.06 -8.10
N ASP A 153 7.36 -12.34 -7.02
CA ASP A 153 6.12 -13.12 -7.04
C ASP A 153 4.94 -12.32 -7.62
N ILE A 154 5.07 -10.99 -7.72
CA ILE A 154 4.00 -10.11 -8.16
C ILE A 154 4.37 -9.54 -9.52
N ALA A 155 3.66 -9.98 -10.54
CA ALA A 155 3.77 -9.38 -11.86
C ALA A 155 3.33 -7.91 -11.81
N HIS A 156 4.07 -7.06 -12.52
CA HIS A 156 3.67 -5.68 -12.75
C HIS A 156 3.49 -5.47 -14.25
N GLY A 157 2.39 -4.80 -14.59
CA GLY A 157 2.05 -4.51 -15.98
C GLY A 157 2.06 -3.02 -16.27
N ARG A 158 1.84 -2.70 -17.54
CA ARG A 158 1.48 -1.38 -18.04
C ARG A 158 0.09 -1.46 -18.64
N LEU A 159 -0.66 -0.35 -18.53
CA LEU A 159 -1.98 -0.25 -19.12
C LEU A 159 -1.92 0.69 -20.33
N VAL A 160 -2.47 0.25 -21.44
CA VAL A 160 -2.77 1.06 -22.61
C VAL A 160 -4.28 1.06 -22.83
N LEU A 161 -4.84 2.24 -23.01
CA LEU A 161 -6.27 2.46 -23.28
C LEU A 161 -6.42 3.06 -24.67
N VAL A 162 -7.24 2.41 -25.50
CA VAL A 162 -7.59 2.86 -26.85
C VAL A 162 -9.10 2.79 -26.98
N GLU A 163 -9.74 3.94 -26.94
CA GLU A 163 -11.20 4.06 -26.97
C GLU A 163 -11.92 3.16 -25.96
N ALA A 164 -11.31 2.90 -24.79
CA ALA A 164 -11.84 2.01 -23.78
C ALA A 164 -13.07 2.61 -23.09
N MET A 165 -14.05 1.76 -22.77
CA MET A 165 -15.20 2.13 -22.00
C MET A 165 -14.98 1.79 -20.52
N GLY A 166 -15.27 2.74 -19.63
CA GLY A 166 -15.22 2.54 -18.19
C GLY A 166 -16.45 3.13 -17.51
N GLU A 167 -16.84 2.52 -16.39
CA GLU A 167 -17.86 3.08 -15.52
C GLU A 167 -17.25 4.21 -14.68
N ARG A 168 -17.83 5.42 -14.78
CA ARG A 168 -17.39 6.54 -13.95
C ARG A 168 -17.91 6.38 -12.52
N LEU A 169 -16.99 6.34 -11.58
CA LEU A 169 -17.33 6.34 -10.16
C LEU A 169 -17.66 7.77 -9.67
N PRO A 170 -18.50 7.91 -8.61
CA PRO A 170 -18.82 9.21 -8.02
C PRO A 170 -17.57 9.95 -7.49
N GLY A 171 -17.66 11.27 -7.35
CA GLY A 171 -16.61 12.09 -6.75
C GLY A 171 -15.48 12.49 -7.67
N ASP A 172 -14.39 13.00 -7.07
CA ASP A 172 -13.16 13.42 -7.73
C ASP A 172 -12.12 12.32 -7.72
N GLY A 173 -11.54 12.02 -8.88
CA GLY A 173 -10.58 10.91 -9.04
C GLY A 173 -9.30 11.08 -8.22
N TRP A 174 -8.89 12.32 -7.94
CA TRP A 174 -7.68 12.59 -7.17
C TRP A 174 -7.97 12.67 -5.66
N ASP A 175 -8.94 13.50 -5.27
CA ASP A 175 -9.19 13.80 -3.87
C ASP A 175 -9.90 12.65 -3.15
N ASP A 176 -10.86 11.98 -3.82
CA ASP A 176 -11.65 10.92 -3.21
C ASP A 176 -11.04 9.52 -3.40
N TYR A 177 -10.07 9.34 -4.33
CA TYR A 177 -9.50 8.02 -4.63
C TYR A 177 -7.98 7.97 -4.54
N VAL A 178 -7.24 8.72 -5.36
CA VAL A 178 -5.77 8.57 -5.44
C VAL A 178 -5.08 8.98 -4.16
N LYS A 179 -5.46 10.10 -3.55
CA LYS A 179 -4.88 10.56 -2.27
C LYS A 179 -5.18 9.60 -1.12
N PRO A 180 -6.46 9.24 -0.84
CA PRO A 180 -6.80 8.31 0.22
C PRO A 180 -6.16 6.94 0.03
N PHE A 181 -6.17 6.42 -1.20
CA PHE A 181 -5.55 5.13 -1.51
C PHE A 181 -4.10 5.04 -1.04
N ARG A 182 -3.30 6.08 -1.26
CA ARG A 182 -1.89 6.08 -0.86
C ARG A 182 -1.68 5.94 0.65
N THR A 183 -2.58 6.50 1.45
CA THR A 183 -2.54 6.35 2.91
C THR A 183 -3.01 4.96 3.33
N HIS A 184 -4.05 4.43 2.68
CA HIS A 184 -4.50 3.06 2.88
C HIS A 184 -3.42 2.04 2.47
N GLU A 185 -2.77 2.25 1.33
CA GLU A 185 -1.68 1.39 0.85
C GLU A 185 -0.52 1.35 1.85
N ASP A 186 -0.06 2.51 2.32
CA ASP A 186 1.01 2.60 3.33
C ASP A 186 0.64 1.80 4.58
N LEU A 187 -0.59 1.93 5.07
CA LEU A 187 -1.05 1.23 6.27
C LEU A 187 -1.23 -0.27 6.06
N TYR A 188 -2.02 -0.67 5.07
CA TYR A 188 -2.44 -2.06 4.93
C TYR A 188 -1.32 -2.96 4.38
N VAL A 189 -0.40 -2.42 3.58
CA VAL A 189 0.84 -3.13 3.20
C VAL A 189 1.72 -3.37 4.43
N LEU A 190 1.89 -2.36 5.30
CA LEU A 190 2.63 -2.54 6.54
C LEU A 190 1.96 -3.57 7.45
N VAL A 191 0.62 -3.52 7.62
CA VAL A 191 -0.14 -4.51 8.40
C VAL A 191 0.06 -5.93 7.87
N ALA A 192 0.01 -6.13 6.57
CA ALA A 192 0.20 -7.44 5.97
C ALA A 192 1.63 -7.96 6.13
N LEU A 193 2.64 -7.10 5.98
CA LEU A 193 4.03 -7.47 6.24
C LEU A 193 4.30 -7.76 7.73
N LEU A 194 3.70 -7.00 8.66
CA LEU A 194 3.70 -7.32 10.08
C LEU A 194 3.00 -8.66 10.36
N GLY A 195 1.90 -8.95 9.68
CA GLY A 195 1.21 -10.24 9.72
C GLY A 195 2.12 -11.38 9.28
N TRP A 196 2.86 -11.20 8.17
CA TRP A 196 3.84 -12.16 7.67
C TRP A 196 4.95 -12.42 8.70
N LEU A 197 5.54 -11.36 9.27
CA LEU A 197 6.57 -11.46 10.31
C LEU A 197 6.06 -12.15 11.57
N CYS A 198 4.84 -11.81 12.03
CA CYS A 198 4.19 -12.51 13.14
C CYS A 198 3.98 -14.00 12.85
N GLY A 199 3.61 -14.34 11.60
CA GLY A 199 3.51 -15.73 11.16
C GLY A 199 4.83 -16.47 11.31
N VAL A 200 5.93 -15.92 10.78
CA VAL A 200 7.27 -16.50 10.91
C VAL A 200 7.67 -16.63 12.39
N ALA A 201 7.44 -15.57 13.18
CA ALA A 201 7.75 -15.55 14.61
C ALA A 201 7.04 -16.67 15.39
N LEU A 202 5.76 -16.91 15.11
CA LEU A 202 4.96 -17.96 15.77
C LEU A 202 5.39 -19.36 15.32
N GLU A 203 5.60 -19.57 14.03
CA GLU A 203 6.01 -20.86 13.44
C GLU A 203 7.38 -21.31 13.95
N HIS A 204 8.32 -20.37 14.09
CA HIS A 204 9.71 -20.63 14.48
C HIS A 204 10.02 -20.26 15.93
N ARG A 205 8.99 -19.97 16.73
CA ARG A 205 9.10 -19.73 18.18
C ARG A 205 10.15 -18.67 18.52
N TRP A 206 10.07 -17.51 17.87
CA TRP A 206 10.93 -16.38 18.23
C TRP A 206 10.75 -15.97 19.68
N SER A 207 11.64 -15.12 20.19
CA SER A 207 11.54 -14.63 21.57
C SER A 207 10.18 -14.00 21.84
N GLN A 208 9.62 -14.25 23.03
CA GLN A 208 8.36 -13.64 23.44
C GLN A 208 8.44 -12.11 23.41
N ALA A 209 9.59 -11.54 23.75
CA ALA A 209 9.80 -10.09 23.73
C ALA A 209 9.61 -9.49 22.32
N LEU A 210 10.20 -10.12 21.29
CA LEU A 210 10.07 -9.66 19.90
C LEU A 210 8.64 -9.86 19.40
N LEU A 211 8.00 -10.99 19.71
CA LEU A 211 6.61 -11.23 19.34
C LEU A 211 5.67 -10.19 19.96
N LEU A 212 5.84 -9.83 21.23
CA LEU A 212 5.03 -8.79 21.90
C LEU A 212 5.21 -7.43 21.26
N ARG A 213 6.40 -7.08 20.76
CA ARG A 213 6.64 -5.84 20.03
C ARG A 213 5.93 -5.83 18.68
N LEU A 214 5.95 -6.95 17.94
CA LEU A 214 5.17 -7.09 16.70
C LEU A 214 3.66 -6.96 16.94
N VAL A 215 3.15 -7.59 18.00
CA VAL A 215 1.74 -7.44 18.40
C VAL A 215 1.40 -6.00 18.78
N GLY A 216 2.31 -5.31 19.48
CA GLY A 216 2.17 -3.88 19.80
C GLY A 216 2.06 -3.00 18.55
N LEU A 217 2.90 -3.26 17.53
CA LEU A 217 2.81 -2.56 16.23
C LEU A 217 1.48 -2.84 15.53
N LEU A 218 1.01 -4.08 15.54
CA LEU A 218 -0.31 -4.41 14.96
C LEU A 218 -1.45 -3.73 15.72
N ALA A 219 -1.37 -3.62 17.06
CA ALA A 219 -2.36 -2.88 17.85
C ALA A 219 -2.34 -1.38 17.53
N SER A 220 -1.16 -0.77 17.37
CA SER A 220 -1.00 0.61 16.92
C SER A 220 -1.57 0.81 15.51
N ALA A 221 -1.29 -0.11 14.58
CA ALA A 221 -1.84 -0.07 13.23
C ALA A 221 -3.38 -0.20 13.21
N ALA A 222 -3.95 -1.00 14.14
CA ALA A 222 -5.41 -1.12 14.27
C ALA A 222 -6.05 0.21 14.69
N GLU A 223 -5.36 1.02 15.51
CA GLU A 223 -5.83 2.36 15.85
C GLU A 223 -5.73 3.32 14.67
N VAL A 224 -4.62 3.29 13.90
CA VAL A 224 -4.51 4.07 12.67
C VAL A 224 -5.65 3.75 11.70
N ALA A 225 -6.01 2.47 11.56
CA ALA A 225 -7.09 2.02 10.67
C ALA A 225 -8.49 2.53 11.08
N ARG A 226 -8.67 2.99 12.32
CA ARG A 226 -9.94 3.59 12.80
C ARG A 226 -10.06 5.08 12.50
N GLN A 227 -8.95 5.73 12.22
CA GLN A 227 -8.95 7.16 11.97
C GLN A 227 -9.43 7.49 10.55
N PRO A 228 -10.08 8.63 10.33
CA PRO A 228 -10.39 9.09 8.99
C PRO A 228 -9.09 9.23 8.18
N VAL A 229 -9.05 8.64 6.99
CA VAL A 229 -7.83 8.50 6.17
C VAL A 229 -7.15 9.83 5.82
N GLU A 230 -7.92 10.91 5.74
CA GLU A 230 -7.45 12.26 5.39
C GLU A 230 -7.12 13.13 6.60
N ALA A 231 -7.43 12.65 7.81
CA ALA A 231 -7.18 13.45 9.00
C ALA A 231 -5.67 13.64 9.25
N ALA A 232 -5.26 14.84 9.66
CA ALA A 232 -3.87 15.13 9.96
C ALA A 232 -3.29 14.17 11.02
N VAL A 233 -4.09 13.82 12.03
CA VAL A 233 -3.68 12.88 13.09
C VAL A 233 -3.35 11.49 12.52
N THR A 234 -4.03 11.05 11.47
CA THR A 234 -3.76 9.76 10.82
C THR A 234 -2.33 9.69 10.26
N HIS A 235 -1.88 10.77 9.63
CA HIS A 235 -0.51 10.85 9.10
C HIS A 235 0.55 10.89 10.22
N VAL A 236 0.25 11.52 11.35
CA VAL A 236 1.14 11.52 12.52
C VAL A 236 1.23 10.12 13.14
N LEU A 237 0.10 9.46 13.34
CA LEU A 237 0.05 8.10 13.89
C LEU A 237 0.73 7.09 12.96
N LEU A 238 0.53 7.21 11.64
CA LEU A 238 1.16 6.34 10.64
C LEU A 238 2.69 6.54 10.61
N ALA A 239 3.16 7.78 10.74
CA ALA A 239 4.58 8.08 10.85
C ALA A 239 5.18 7.49 12.14
N ALA A 240 4.51 7.66 13.28
CA ALA A 240 4.94 7.09 14.56
C ALA A 240 5.02 5.54 14.50
N LEU A 241 4.04 4.90 13.87
CA LEU A 241 4.04 3.46 13.63
C LEU A 241 5.24 3.04 12.74
N SER A 242 5.53 3.80 11.68
CA SER A 242 6.63 3.53 10.77
C SER A 242 7.99 3.67 11.46
N GLU A 243 8.17 4.66 12.32
CA GLU A 243 9.38 4.87 13.12
C GLU A 243 9.58 3.73 14.13
N GLN A 244 8.52 3.32 14.84
CA GLN A 244 8.58 2.19 15.76
C GLN A 244 8.94 0.88 15.03
N PHE A 245 8.39 0.66 13.82
CA PHE A 245 8.76 -0.48 13.01
C PHE A 245 10.22 -0.40 12.53
N ALA A 246 10.68 0.78 12.10
CA ALA A 246 12.06 1.00 11.69
C ALA A 246 13.06 0.70 12.83
N ALA A 247 12.72 1.06 14.07
CA ALA A 247 13.54 0.75 15.24
C ALA A 247 13.69 -0.75 15.54
N LEU A 248 12.79 -1.60 15.00
CA LEU A 248 12.86 -3.05 15.15
C LEU A 248 13.71 -3.75 14.07
N GLN A 249 14.10 -3.08 13.00
CA GLN A 249 14.67 -3.73 11.81
C GLN A 249 15.89 -4.61 12.13
N THR A 250 16.84 -4.12 12.91
CA THR A 250 18.05 -4.88 13.25
C THR A 250 17.75 -6.17 14.01
N GLU A 251 16.80 -6.11 14.96
CA GLU A 251 16.41 -7.29 15.75
C GLU A 251 15.63 -8.29 14.89
N LEU A 252 14.72 -7.80 14.04
CA LEU A 252 13.96 -8.62 13.09
C LEU A 252 14.89 -9.34 12.10
N GLU A 253 15.87 -8.62 11.54
CA GLU A 253 16.85 -9.20 10.62
C GLU A 253 17.71 -10.26 11.31
N GLY A 254 18.11 -10.03 12.55
CA GLY A 254 18.82 -11.01 13.36
C GLY A 254 17.98 -12.26 13.61
N ALA A 255 16.71 -12.10 13.96
CA ALA A 255 15.79 -13.22 14.18
C ALA A 255 15.53 -14.01 12.88
N LEU A 256 15.32 -13.32 11.75
CA LEU A 256 15.15 -13.95 10.44
C LEU A 256 16.40 -14.71 10.01
N ALA A 257 17.58 -14.15 10.21
CA ALA A 257 18.85 -14.80 9.87
C ALA A 257 19.11 -16.06 10.70
N ALA A 258 18.64 -16.10 11.95
CA ALA A 258 18.71 -17.27 12.82
C ALA A 258 17.62 -18.32 12.52
N THR A 259 16.63 -17.99 11.69
CA THR A 259 15.51 -18.87 11.34
C THR A 259 15.88 -19.77 10.16
N PRO A 260 15.73 -21.11 10.25
CA PRO A 260 16.00 -22.00 9.12
C PRO A 260 15.10 -21.71 7.92
N GLY A 261 15.69 -21.71 6.71
CA GLY A 261 15.02 -21.43 5.44
C GLY A 261 15.34 -20.05 4.86
N ASP A 262 14.66 -19.65 3.80
CA ASP A 262 14.98 -18.46 3.00
C ASP A 262 14.34 -17.15 3.52
N TRP A 263 13.83 -17.14 4.75
CA TRP A 263 13.07 -16.01 5.32
C TRP A 263 13.86 -14.70 5.31
N SER A 264 15.13 -14.77 5.70
CA SER A 264 16.02 -13.59 5.68
C SER A 264 16.27 -13.08 4.27
N ALA A 265 16.55 -13.97 3.33
CA ALA A 265 16.81 -13.60 1.93
C ALA A 265 15.57 -12.96 1.29
N MET A 266 14.38 -13.54 1.49
CA MET A 266 13.12 -12.98 1.02
C MET A 266 12.84 -11.60 1.62
N TRP A 267 13.03 -11.45 2.94
CA TRP A 267 12.83 -10.18 3.62
C TRP A 267 13.77 -9.08 3.12
N LEU A 268 15.09 -9.37 3.07
CA LEU A 268 16.09 -8.40 2.62
C LEU A 268 15.87 -7.94 1.17
N ARG A 269 15.39 -8.83 0.32
CA ARG A 269 15.02 -8.51 -1.07
C ARG A 269 13.81 -7.55 -1.11
N ASP A 270 12.75 -7.85 -0.33
CA ASP A 270 11.42 -7.26 -0.53
C ASP A 270 11.10 -6.10 0.41
N ARG A 271 11.77 -6.00 1.59
CA ARG A 271 11.50 -4.92 2.58
C ARG A 271 11.60 -3.51 2.03
N GLY A 272 12.34 -3.34 0.93
CA GLY A 272 12.50 -2.06 0.24
C GLY A 272 11.19 -1.45 -0.24
N VAL A 273 10.12 -2.26 -0.40
CA VAL A 273 8.80 -1.78 -0.81
C VAL A 273 8.23 -0.71 0.14
N LEU A 274 8.48 -0.84 1.45
CA LEU A 274 8.06 0.15 2.46
C LEU A 274 8.75 1.51 2.31
N GLY A 275 9.87 1.54 1.57
CA GLY A 275 10.63 2.78 1.30
C GLY A 275 10.20 3.52 0.04
N LEU A 276 9.39 2.93 -0.84
CA LEU A 276 9.07 3.52 -2.14
C LEU A 276 8.29 4.84 -2.02
N ALA A 277 7.46 4.99 -0.99
CA ALA A 277 6.63 6.16 -0.77
C ALA A 277 7.20 7.19 0.23
N ARG A 278 8.44 7.02 0.73
CA ARG A 278 9.02 7.85 1.82
C ARG A 278 8.90 9.36 1.59
N GLY A 279 9.21 9.85 0.39
CA GLY A 279 9.11 11.28 0.10
C GLY A 279 7.68 11.81 0.19
N ALA A 280 6.70 11.03 -0.25
CA ALA A 280 5.30 11.38 -0.16
C ALA A 280 4.76 11.28 1.29
N GLN A 281 5.22 10.29 2.05
CA GLN A 281 4.90 10.15 3.48
C GLN A 281 5.44 11.33 4.28
N ALA A 282 6.71 11.72 4.06
CA ALA A 282 7.31 12.89 4.71
C ALA A 282 6.55 14.19 4.41
N GLU A 283 6.11 14.39 3.16
CA GLU A 283 5.34 15.58 2.80
C GLU A 283 3.93 15.58 3.44
N ARG A 284 3.27 14.42 3.54
CA ARG A 284 1.99 14.31 4.25
C ARG A 284 2.16 14.60 5.74
N LEU A 285 3.19 14.04 6.36
CA LEU A 285 3.53 14.30 7.76
C LEU A 285 3.80 15.79 8.01
N ARG A 286 4.64 16.43 7.17
CA ARG A 286 4.92 17.86 7.28
C ARG A 286 3.65 18.70 7.24
N LYS A 287 2.73 18.42 6.31
CA LYS A 287 1.43 19.11 6.24
C LYS A 287 0.57 18.85 7.47
N ALA A 288 0.56 17.63 7.98
CA ALA A 288 -0.18 17.27 9.19
C ALA A 288 0.35 18.01 10.42
N TRP A 289 1.67 18.13 10.59
CA TRP A 289 2.27 18.91 11.66
C TRP A 289 1.85 20.39 11.63
N LEU A 290 1.87 20.99 10.43
CA LEU A 290 1.41 22.37 10.25
C LEU A 290 -0.07 22.54 10.61
N GLN A 291 -0.92 21.61 10.13
CA GLN A 291 -2.36 21.67 10.38
C GLN A 291 -2.72 21.51 11.88
N LEU A 292 -1.95 20.72 12.61
CA LEU A 292 -2.13 20.49 14.05
C LEU A 292 -1.46 21.56 14.93
N GLY A 293 -0.76 22.54 14.34
CA GLY A 293 -0.03 23.58 15.10
C GLY A 293 1.20 23.03 15.83
N LEU A 294 1.73 21.88 15.41
CA LEU A 294 2.88 21.22 16.04
C LEU A 294 4.22 21.56 15.33
N ALA A 295 4.19 22.32 14.25
CA ALA A 295 5.38 22.76 13.52
C ALA A 295 6.04 23.95 14.27
N GLY A 296 6.92 23.66 15.19
CA GLY A 296 7.62 24.71 15.94
C GLY A 296 8.73 24.21 16.87
N THR A 297 8.75 22.92 17.19
CA THR A 297 9.66 22.38 18.21
C THR A 297 11.08 22.06 17.71
N GLU A 298 11.30 21.91 16.40
CA GLU A 298 12.64 21.61 15.86
C GLU A 298 13.42 22.83 15.35
N ALA A 299 12.74 23.93 14.98
CA ALA A 299 13.40 25.14 14.49
C ALA A 299 14.12 25.95 15.60
N GLU A 300 13.72 25.80 16.86
CA GLU A 300 14.34 26.52 17.96
C GLU A 300 15.63 25.90 18.47
N THR A 301 15.83 24.59 18.28
CA THR A 301 17.03 23.90 18.77
C THR A 301 18.27 24.14 17.88
N GLN A 302 18.11 24.44 16.59
CA GLN A 302 19.22 24.77 15.69
C GLN A 302 19.57 26.25 15.63
N GLY A 303 18.67 27.14 16.07
CA GLY A 303 18.90 28.59 16.07
C GLY A 303 19.69 29.13 17.28
N ASN A 304 19.77 28.38 18.38
CA ASN A 304 20.39 28.86 19.61
C ASN A 304 21.85 28.44 19.79
N SER A 305 22.40 27.61 18.93
CA SER A 305 23.82 27.23 18.97
C SER A 305 24.77 28.19 18.19
N ALA A 306 24.20 29.19 17.49
CA ALA A 306 24.95 30.12 16.65
C ALA A 306 25.12 31.54 17.26
N ARG A 307 24.65 31.79 18.49
CA ARG A 307 24.79 33.10 19.17
C ARG A 307 25.57 33.04 20.48
N GLY A 308 26.68 32.36 20.51
CA GLY A 308 27.57 32.33 21.68
C GLY A 308 29.02 32.38 21.29
N GLY A 309 29.52 33.52 20.85
CA GLY A 309 30.93 33.69 20.56
C GLY A 309 31.26 35.11 20.07
N ALA A 310 31.26 36.06 20.97
CA ALA A 310 31.98 37.33 20.75
C ALA A 310 33.24 37.33 21.61
N PRO A 311 34.41 37.61 21.08
CA PRO A 311 35.65 37.73 21.86
C PRO A 311 35.81 39.17 22.39
N ILE A 312 36.38 39.24 23.57
CA ILE A 312 37.16 40.43 24.04
C ILE A 312 38.60 40.24 23.60
#